data_2bb16bd4ca90be29473f92d0705f63d1
#
_entry.id   2bb16bd4ca90be29473f92d0705f63d1
#
_cell.length_a   1.000
_cell.length_b   1.000
_cell.length_c   1.000
_cell.angle_alpha   90.00
_cell.angle_beta   90.00
_cell.angle_gamma   90.00
#
_symmetry.space_group_name_H-M   'P 1'
#
loop_
_entity.id
_entity.type
_entity.pdbx_description
1 polymer ?
#
loop_
_entity_poly.entity_id
_entity_poly.type
_entity_poly.pdbx_seq_one_letter_code
_entity_poly.pdbx_strand_id
1 'polypeptide(L)'
;MALSKKPVNGMKDILPEEMQIRDYVQQVIKETYRSFGFTPIETPCMENIANLSNKQGGENEKLIFKVMKRGEKLKVAEAKEEADLVDFGMRYDLTVPLLSLIHIS
;
A
#
# COMPACT_ATOMS: atom_id res chain seq x y z
N MET A 1 21.90 3.26 21.03
CA MET A 1 21.33 2.30 20.10
C MET A 1 21.89 2.55 18.71
N ALA A 2 22.48 1.53 18.12
CA ALA A 2 23.06 1.67 16.79
C ALA A 2 21.97 1.63 15.71
N LEU A 3 22.10 2.51 14.73
CA LEU A 3 21.16 2.51 13.60
C LEU A 3 21.45 1.30 12.70
N SER A 4 20.38 0.66 12.27
CA SER A 4 20.50 -0.40 11.28
C SER A 4 20.76 0.20 9.90
N LYS A 5 21.71 -0.37 9.17
CA LYS A 5 22.02 0.07 7.81
C LYS A 5 21.20 -0.68 6.76
N LYS A 6 20.40 -1.64 7.20
CA LYS A 6 19.57 -2.44 6.30
C LYS A 6 18.17 -1.86 6.22
N PRO A 7 17.57 -1.83 5.02
CA PRO A 7 16.16 -1.46 4.89
C PRO A 7 15.26 -2.44 5.61
N VAL A 8 14.01 -2.04 5.80
CA VAL A 8 12.98 -2.92 6.36
C VAL A 8 12.83 -4.16 5.48
N ASN A 9 12.59 -5.30 6.12
CA ASN A 9 12.40 -6.56 5.41
C ASN A 9 11.39 -6.43 4.27
N GLY A 10 11.77 -6.92 3.11
CA GLY A 10 10.92 -6.85 1.92
C GLY A 10 11.01 -5.55 1.16
N MET A 11 11.83 -4.62 1.65
CA MET A 11 12.02 -3.32 1.01
C MET A 11 13.48 -3.13 0.66
N LYS A 12 13.75 -2.21 -0.25
CA LYS A 12 15.13 -1.90 -0.61
C LYS A 12 15.23 -0.47 -1.10
N ASP A 13 16.41 0.09 -0.93
CA ASP A 13 16.74 1.38 -1.52
C ASP A 13 17.08 1.18 -2.99
N ILE A 14 16.71 2.13 -3.81
CA ILE A 14 17.01 2.09 -5.23
C ILE A 14 18.03 3.19 -5.51
N LEU A 15 19.25 2.79 -5.81
CA LEU A 15 20.35 3.70 -6.01
C LEU A 15 20.32 4.30 -7.44
N PRO A 16 21.08 5.39 -7.69
CA PRO A 16 20.95 6.15 -8.94
C PRO A 16 21.04 5.32 -10.23
N GLU A 17 21.91 4.33 -10.28
CA GLU A 17 22.04 3.53 -11.51
C GLU A 17 20.76 2.74 -11.81
N GLU A 18 20.22 2.09 -10.79
CA GLU A 18 18.96 1.35 -10.96
C GLU A 18 17.79 2.30 -11.18
N MET A 19 17.80 3.45 -10.50
CA MET A 19 16.74 4.44 -10.64
C MET A 19 16.67 5.03 -12.05
N GLN A 20 17.81 5.22 -12.70
CA GLN A 20 17.84 5.69 -14.08
C GLN A 20 17.14 4.70 -15.01
N ILE A 21 17.38 3.41 -14.81
CA ILE A 21 16.74 2.38 -15.62
C ILE A 21 15.23 2.37 -15.35
N ARG A 22 14.84 2.46 -14.10
CA ARG A 22 13.42 2.47 -13.72
C ARG A 22 12.70 3.68 -14.31
N ASP A 23 13.32 4.85 -14.24
CA ASP A 23 12.74 6.06 -14.80
C ASP A 23 12.55 5.95 -16.31
N TYR A 24 13.52 5.39 -16.99
CA TYR A 24 13.43 5.16 -18.43
C TYR A 24 12.27 4.23 -18.77
N VAL A 25 12.18 3.11 -18.07
CA VAL A 25 11.11 2.14 -18.31
C VAL A 25 9.74 2.75 -18.03
N GLN A 26 9.62 3.48 -16.91
CA GLN A 26 8.35 4.14 -16.56
C GLN A 26 7.97 5.18 -17.60
N GLN A 27 8.94 5.92 -18.11
CA GLN A 27 8.69 6.92 -19.15
C GLN A 27 8.15 6.29 -20.42
N VAL A 28 8.75 5.19 -20.85
CA VAL A 28 8.28 4.47 -22.05
C VAL A 28 6.85 3.97 -21.85
N ILE A 29 6.57 3.39 -20.69
CA ILE A 29 5.24 2.91 -20.36
C ILE A 29 4.23 4.05 -20.37
N LYS A 30 4.54 5.14 -19.70
CA LYS A 30 3.64 6.29 -19.61
C LYS A 30 3.35 6.91 -20.98
N GLU A 31 4.37 7.07 -21.79
CA GLU A 31 4.20 7.61 -23.14
C GLU A 31 3.34 6.72 -24.01
N THR A 32 3.56 5.41 -23.92
CA THR A 32 2.80 4.43 -24.66
C THR A 32 1.32 4.47 -24.26
N TYR A 33 1.03 4.44 -22.97
CA TYR A 33 -0.37 4.50 -22.51
C TYR A 33 -1.02 5.82 -22.88
N ARG A 34 -0.28 6.91 -22.77
CA ARG A 34 -0.80 8.24 -23.13
C ARG A 34 -1.20 8.30 -24.60
N SER A 35 -0.43 7.65 -25.46
CA SER A 35 -0.72 7.63 -26.90
C SER A 35 -2.03 6.90 -27.20
N PHE A 36 -2.48 6.02 -26.31
CA PHE A 36 -3.77 5.34 -26.44
C PHE A 36 -4.90 6.06 -25.68
N GLY A 37 -4.65 7.23 -25.16
CA GLY A 37 -5.67 8.04 -24.48
C GLY A 37 -5.82 7.77 -22.98
N PHE A 38 -4.94 6.98 -22.38
CA PHE A 38 -4.99 6.75 -20.94
C PHE A 38 -4.44 7.95 -20.17
N THR A 39 -5.10 8.28 -19.09
CA THR A 39 -4.70 9.36 -18.21
C THR A 39 -4.15 8.78 -16.91
N PRO A 40 -3.02 9.29 -16.41
CA PRO A 40 -2.45 8.76 -15.17
C PRO A 40 -3.28 9.19 -13.96
N ILE A 41 -3.37 8.31 -13.00
CA ILE A 41 -3.96 8.59 -11.69
C ILE A 41 -3.00 8.11 -10.62
N GLU A 42 -3.18 8.61 -9.42
CA GLU A 42 -2.41 8.18 -8.27
C GLU A 42 -3.34 7.99 -7.10
N THR A 43 -3.14 6.95 -6.33
CA THR A 43 -3.97 6.62 -5.18
C THR A 43 -3.10 6.48 -3.94
N PRO A 44 -3.68 6.67 -2.73
CA PRO A 44 -2.91 6.53 -1.49
C PRO A 44 -2.31 5.14 -1.32
N CYS A 45 -1.18 5.09 -0.62
CA CYS A 45 -0.51 3.83 -0.32
C CYS A 45 -1.25 3.04 0.75
N MET A 46 -1.99 3.73 1.63
CA MET A 46 -2.76 3.10 2.70
C MET A 46 -4.23 3.12 2.35
N GLU A 47 -4.92 2.06 2.75
CA GLU A 47 -6.34 1.90 2.51
C GLU A 47 -7.03 1.49 3.81
N ASN A 48 -8.31 1.78 3.95
CA ASN A 48 -9.08 1.29 5.09
C ASN A 48 -9.01 -0.23 5.14
N ILE A 49 -8.77 -0.77 6.34
CA ILE A 49 -8.57 -2.22 6.47
C ILE A 49 -9.79 -3.02 5.99
N ALA A 50 -10.96 -2.47 6.17
CA ALA A 50 -12.19 -3.14 5.74
C ALA A 50 -12.24 -3.34 4.22
N ASN A 51 -11.62 -2.44 3.46
CA ASN A 51 -11.59 -2.55 2.00
C ASN A 51 -10.56 -3.56 1.52
N LEU A 52 -9.51 -3.77 2.31
CA LEU A 52 -8.44 -4.72 1.96
C LEU A 52 -8.76 -6.13 2.43
N SER A 53 -9.47 -6.25 3.55
CA SER A 53 -9.87 -7.55 4.08
C SER A 53 -11.11 -8.03 3.36
N ASN A 54 -10.96 -9.10 2.62
CA ASN A 54 -12.07 -9.70 1.92
C ASN A 54 -12.75 -10.72 2.82
N LYS A 55 -14.09 -10.71 2.82
CA LYS A 55 -14.88 -11.64 3.62
C LYS A 55 -14.64 -13.10 3.26
N GLN A 56 -14.07 -13.35 2.09
CA GLN A 56 -13.81 -14.71 1.64
C GLN A 56 -12.53 -15.30 2.23
N GLY A 57 -11.85 -14.56 3.09
CA GLY A 57 -10.71 -15.06 3.87
C GLY A 57 -9.68 -15.81 3.04
N GLY A 58 -8.92 -15.11 2.21
CA GLY A 58 -7.87 -15.75 1.45
C GLY A 58 -6.53 -15.66 2.16
N GLU A 59 -5.55 -16.36 1.59
CA GLU A 59 -4.17 -16.27 2.07
C GLU A 59 -3.64 -14.84 2.00
N ASN A 60 -4.20 -14.03 1.11
CA ASN A 60 -3.79 -12.64 0.94
C ASN A 60 -4.01 -11.80 2.19
N GLU A 61 -5.03 -12.14 2.99
CA GLU A 61 -5.30 -11.39 4.20
C GLU A 61 -4.14 -11.46 5.19
N LYS A 62 -3.46 -12.60 5.24
CA LYS A 62 -2.31 -12.79 6.12
C LYS A 62 -1.08 -12.02 5.65
N LEU A 63 -1.05 -11.63 4.39
CA LEU A 63 0.08 -10.92 3.79
C LEU A 63 -0.07 -9.40 3.84
N ILE A 64 -1.21 -8.90 4.30
CA ILE A 64 -1.45 -7.48 4.38
C ILE A 64 -0.66 -6.88 5.54
N PHE A 65 0.12 -5.85 5.25
CA PHE A 65 0.79 -5.06 6.28
C PHE A 65 -0.23 -4.12 6.90
N LYS A 66 -0.63 -4.41 8.12
CA LYS A 66 -1.66 -3.65 8.81
C LYS A 66 -1.04 -2.50 9.59
N VAL A 67 -1.78 -1.40 9.67
CA VAL A 67 -1.34 -0.20 10.39
C VAL A 67 -2.21 -0.03 11.61
N MET A 68 -1.58 0.08 12.75
CA MET A 68 -2.27 0.20 14.03
C MET A 68 -2.94 1.57 14.17
N LYS A 69 -4.03 1.59 14.91
CA LYS A 69 -4.63 2.84 15.36
C LYS A 69 -3.60 3.61 16.17
N ARG A 70 -3.75 4.91 16.22
CA ARG A 70 -2.79 5.76 16.93
C ARG A 70 -3.49 6.73 17.86
N GLY A 71 -2.72 7.26 18.82
CA GLY A 71 -3.22 8.23 19.78
C GLY A 71 -4.25 7.63 20.71
N GLU A 72 -5.29 8.38 20.99
CA GLU A 72 -6.34 7.97 21.90
C GLU A 72 -7.17 6.80 21.42
N LYS A 73 -7.17 6.57 20.10
CA LYS A 73 -7.91 5.46 19.50
C LYS A 73 -7.23 4.12 19.74
N LEU A 74 -5.94 4.13 20.07
CA LEU A 74 -5.20 2.90 20.33
C LEU A 74 -5.33 2.54 21.81
N LYS A 75 -6.21 1.57 22.09
CA LYS A 75 -6.47 1.12 23.46
C LYS A 75 -6.09 -0.34 23.59
N VAL A 76 -4.80 -0.58 23.73
CA VAL A 76 -4.25 -1.94 23.76
C VAL A 76 -4.83 -2.76 24.89
N ALA A 77 -4.98 -2.15 26.07
CA ALA A 77 -5.49 -2.87 27.24
C ALA A 77 -6.95 -3.30 27.10
N GLU A 78 -7.71 -2.60 26.26
CA GLU A 78 -9.13 -2.89 26.05
C GLU A 78 -9.38 -3.74 24.81
N ALA A 79 -8.35 -3.94 23.99
CA ALA A 79 -8.47 -4.70 22.75
C ALA A 79 -8.69 -6.19 23.04
N LYS A 80 -9.68 -6.76 22.39
CA LYS A 80 -10.00 -8.19 22.53
C LYS A 80 -9.60 -8.95 21.28
N GLU A 81 -9.52 -8.27 20.14
CA GLU A 81 -9.14 -8.90 18.88
C GLU A 81 -8.35 -7.92 18.04
N GLU A 82 -7.74 -8.42 16.97
CA GLU A 82 -6.90 -7.63 16.09
C GLU A 82 -7.63 -6.44 15.50
N ALA A 83 -8.91 -6.60 15.17
CA ALA A 83 -9.70 -5.52 14.58
C ALA A 83 -9.79 -4.28 15.49
N ASP A 84 -9.62 -4.47 16.79
CA ASP A 84 -9.64 -3.35 17.74
C ASP A 84 -8.37 -2.52 17.70
N LEU A 85 -7.31 -3.05 17.09
CA LEU A 85 -6.00 -2.39 17.05
C LEU A 85 -5.67 -1.77 15.69
N VAL A 86 -6.39 -2.15 14.64
CA VAL A 86 -6.01 -1.83 13.26
C VAL A 86 -7.04 -0.95 12.58
N ASP A 87 -6.60 0.14 11.95
CA ASP A 87 -7.44 1.01 11.13
C ASP A 87 -7.20 0.82 9.64
N PHE A 88 -5.94 0.73 9.26
CA PHE A 88 -5.52 0.78 7.87
C PHE A 88 -4.66 -0.41 7.53
N GLY A 89 -4.46 -0.60 6.25
CA GLY A 89 -3.45 -1.52 5.75
C GLY A 89 -2.74 -0.89 4.58
N MET A 90 -1.55 -1.38 4.28
CA MET A 90 -0.83 -0.95 3.09
C MET A 90 -1.37 -1.73 1.90
N ARG A 91 -1.61 -1.04 0.81
CA ARG A 91 -2.08 -1.70 -0.41
C ARG A 91 -1.08 -2.74 -0.87
N TYR A 92 -1.57 -3.87 -1.33
CA TYR A 92 -0.72 -4.91 -1.92
C TYR A 92 -0.65 -4.80 -3.44
N ASP A 93 -1.65 -4.17 -4.05
CA ASP A 93 -1.63 -3.81 -5.47
C ASP A 93 -2.56 -2.62 -5.67
N LEU A 94 -2.85 -2.26 -6.90
CA LEU A 94 -3.65 -1.07 -7.21
C LEU A 94 -5.13 -1.36 -7.46
N THR A 95 -5.56 -2.61 -7.31
CA THR A 95 -6.93 -3.00 -7.60
C THR A 95 -7.93 -2.39 -6.63
N VAL A 96 -7.69 -2.56 -5.32
CA VAL A 96 -8.60 -2.04 -4.29
C VAL A 96 -8.65 -0.51 -4.31
N PRO A 97 -7.50 0.20 -4.35
CA PRO A 97 -7.55 1.67 -4.47
C PRO A 97 -8.30 2.16 -5.70
N LEU A 98 -8.17 1.48 -6.82
CA LEU A 98 -8.90 1.85 -8.03
C LEU A 98 -10.40 1.68 -7.86
N LEU A 99 -10.83 0.57 -7.25
CA LEU A 99 -12.24 0.33 -6.99
C LEU A 99 -12.81 1.34 -6.02
N SER A 100 -12.04 1.71 -4.98
CA SER A 100 -12.45 2.75 -4.04
C SER A 100 -12.64 4.08 -4.74
N LEU A 101 -11.74 4.45 -5.63
CA LEU A 101 -11.83 5.69 -6.38
C LEU A 101 -13.09 5.71 -7.28
N ILE A 102 -13.35 4.62 -7.96
CA ILE A 102 -14.51 4.50 -8.84
C ILE A 102 -15.82 4.62 -8.06
N HIS A 103 -15.90 4.01 -6.89
CA HIS A 103 -17.10 4.05 -6.07
C HIS A 103 -17.35 5.40 -5.40
N ILE A 104 -16.29 6.16 -5.11
CA ILE A 104 -16.39 7.46 -4.47
C ILE A 104 -16.74 8.55 -5.46
N SER A 105 -16.26 8.42 -6.67
CA SER A 105 -16.55 9.38 -7.74
C SER A 105 -17.85 9.01 -8.52
#